data_34cdafc0ea64f9d4ff9dba91f9493da0
#
_entry.id   34cdafc0ea64f9d4ff9dba91f9493da0
#
_cell.length_a   1.000
_cell.length_b   1.000
_cell.length_c   1.000
_cell.angle_alpha   90.00
_cell.angle_beta   90.00
_cell.angle_gamma   90.00
#
_symmetry.space_group_name_H-M   'P 1'
#
loop_
_entity.id
_entity.type
_entity.pdbx_description
1 polymer ?
#
loop_
_entity_poly.entity_id
_entity_poly.type
_entity_poly.pdbx_seq_one_letter_code
_entity_poly.pdbx_strand_id
1 'polypeptide(L)'
;LGARTDRRVVFFDLDGTLHQQDMFGTFMRFLLRKMPQNLLLVIPVLPIIGAGMVLFGRAKRWPMSLMLWSITFGHGEARLKALELEFVNWFRHKVVAFPVVQMRLREYLDRDDAEVWLITGSPENLVRGVYNASPFLPRVRLVGSRIARRYGGWVLTLRCLGEEKVVQLEQRIGSPLKLYSGYSDSKQDNPLLFFCEHRFRVSKQGELQQLE
;
A
#
# COMPACT_ATOMS: atom_id res chain seq x y z
N LEU A 1 -10.49 8.14 -33.38
CA LEU A 1 -9.96 9.17 -32.47
C LEU A 1 -11.03 9.49 -31.46
N GLY A 2 -11.20 8.58 -30.48
CA GLY A 2 -12.20 8.75 -29.44
C GLY A 2 -11.77 9.83 -28.47
N ALA A 3 -12.61 10.82 -28.25
CA ALA A 3 -12.50 11.76 -27.17
C ALA A 3 -12.30 11.01 -25.86
N ARG A 4 -11.16 11.17 -25.20
CA ARG A 4 -11.05 10.87 -23.78
C ARG A 4 -12.03 11.82 -23.10
N THR A 5 -13.19 11.28 -22.78
CA THR A 5 -14.08 11.96 -21.83
C THR A 5 -13.25 12.26 -20.59
N ASP A 6 -13.33 13.49 -20.08
CA ASP A 6 -12.69 13.93 -18.86
C ASP A 6 -13.22 13.12 -17.68
N ARG A 7 -12.69 11.88 -17.51
CA ARG A 7 -13.01 11.07 -16.35
C ARG A 7 -12.36 11.69 -15.13
N ARG A 8 -13.14 11.86 -14.08
CA ARG A 8 -12.64 12.28 -12.78
C ARG A 8 -11.71 11.21 -12.23
N VAL A 9 -10.52 11.61 -11.81
CA VAL A 9 -9.54 10.71 -11.20
C VAL A 9 -9.67 10.82 -9.69
N VAL A 10 -9.89 9.69 -9.05
CA VAL A 10 -10.05 9.56 -7.61
C VAL A 10 -9.04 8.56 -7.08
N PHE A 11 -8.41 8.85 -5.95
CA PHE A 11 -7.56 7.86 -5.32
C PHE A 11 -8.01 7.51 -3.90
N PHE A 12 -7.73 6.27 -3.51
CA PHE A 12 -7.88 5.75 -2.15
C PHE A 12 -6.57 5.13 -1.72
N ASP A 13 -6.15 5.42 -0.49
CA ASP A 13 -5.18 4.60 0.22
C ASP A 13 -5.85 3.30 0.70
N LEU A 14 -5.08 2.31 1.09
CA LEU A 14 -5.63 1.02 1.51
C LEU A 14 -5.59 0.86 3.04
N ASP A 15 -4.38 0.76 3.61
CA ASP A 15 -4.19 0.47 5.02
C ASP A 15 -4.61 1.68 5.88
N GLY A 16 -5.51 1.45 6.83
CA GLY A 16 -6.09 2.51 7.65
C GLY A 16 -7.16 3.34 6.93
N THR A 17 -7.44 3.08 5.67
CA THR A 17 -8.41 3.81 4.84
C THR A 17 -9.58 2.93 4.42
N LEU A 18 -9.34 1.85 3.71
CA LEU A 18 -10.37 0.89 3.30
C LEU A 18 -10.53 -0.25 4.31
N HIS A 19 -9.50 -0.56 5.05
CA HIS A 19 -9.51 -1.48 6.18
C HIS A 19 -8.63 -0.94 7.31
N GLN A 20 -8.79 -1.53 8.49
CA GLN A 20 -8.15 -1.02 9.71
C GLN A 20 -6.65 -1.34 9.78
N GLN A 21 -6.24 -2.53 9.35
CA GLN A 21 -4.92 -3.10 9.60
C GLN A 21 -3.85 -2.55 8.64
N ASP A 22 -2.59 -2.63 9.08
CA ASP A 22 -1.40 -2.46 8.24
C ASP A 22 -0.99 -3.82 7.67
N MET A 23 -1.25 -4.02 6.39
CA MET A 23 -1.01 -5.30 5.71
C MET A 23 0.49 -5.63 5.65
N PHE A 24 1.31 -4.67 5.23
CA PHE A 24 2.75 -4.95 5.06
C PHE A 24 3.44 -5.18 6.40
N GLY A 25 3.16 -4.35 7.40
CA GLY A 25 3.72 -4.54 8.74
C GLY A 25 3.30 -5.87 9.36
N THR A 26 2.04 -6.25 9.19
CA THR A 26 1.52 -7.55 9.64
C THR A 26 2.20 -8.70 8.91
N PHE A 27 2.44 -8.57 7.61
CA PHE A 27 3.15 -9.56 6.81
C PHE A 27 4.58 -9.78 7.31
N MET A 28 5.31 -8.72 7.57
CA MET A 28 6.68 -8.83 8.08
C MET A 28 6.73 -9.52 9.45
N ARG A 29 5.79 -9.19 10.35
CA ARG A 29 5.68 -9.86 11.65
C ARG A 29 5.33 -11.35 11.50
N PHE A 30 4.43 -11.66 10.57
CA PHE A 30 4.07 -13.04 10.25
C PHE A 30 5.28 -13.85 9.77
N LEU A 31 6.04 -13.30 8.82
CA LEU A 31 7.25 -13.96 8.31
C LEU A 31 8.27 -14.20 9.42
N LEU A 32 8.48 -13.23 10.29
CA LEU A 32 9.45 -13.35 11.37
C LEU A 32 9.03 -14.42 12.40
N ARG A 33 7.73 -14.56 12.66
CA ARG A 33 7.20 -15.64 13.51
C ARG A 33 7.42 -17.01 12.89
N LYS A 34 7.34 -17.13 11.58
CA LYS A 34 7.57 -18.39 10.85
C LYS A 34 9.04 -18.72 10.70
N MET A 35 9.90 -17.71 10.74
CA MET A 35 11.36 -17.83 10.57
C MET A 35 12.07 -17.11 11.73
N PRO A 36 11.87 -17.56 12.99
CA PRO A 36 12.38 -16.84 14.16
C PRO A 36 13.92 -16.81 14.23
N GLN A 37 14.61 -17.74 13.58
CA GLN A 37 16.08 -17.74 13.47
C GLN A 37 16.62 -16.47 12.80
N ASN A 38 15.82 -15.82 11.96
CA ASN A 38 16.23 -14.57 11.32
C ASN A 38 16.29 -13.38 12.27
N LEU A 39 15.80 -13.51 13.51
CA LEU A 39 16.04 -12.53 14.58
C LEU A 39 17.53 -12.29 14.82
N LEU A 40 18.38 -13.30 14.62
CA LEU A 40 19.82 -13.15 14.74
C LEU A 40 20.40 -12.13 13.75
N LEU A 41 19.73 -11.93 12.61
CA LEU A 41 20.09 -10.94 11.61
C LEU A 41 19.30 -9.64 11.78
N VAL A 42 18.03 -9.73 12.13
CA VAL A 42 17.13 -8.56 12.31
C VAL A 42 17.64 -7.68 13.47
N ILE A 43 17.95 -8.25 14.62
CA ILE A 43 18.35 -7.49 15.81
C ILE A 43 19.57 -6.58 15.53
N PRO A 44 20.67 -7.06 14.94
CA PRO A 44 21.82 -6.19 14.64
C PRO A 44 21.53 -5.08 13.63
N VAL A 45 20.59 -5.27 12.70
CA VAL A 45 20.26 -4.26 11.68
C VAL A 45 19.21 -3.26 12.14
N LEU A 46 18.46 -3.55 13.22
CA LEU A 46 17.43 -2.64 13.75
C LEU A 46 17.93 -1.23 14.02
N PRO A 47 19.11 -1.00 14.66
CA PRO A 47 19.61 0.36 14.86
C PRO A 47 19.85 1.11 13.56
N ILE A 48 20.31 0.43 12.51
CA ILE A 48 20.54 1.00 11.18
C ILE A 48 19.22 1.40 10.55
N ILE A 49 18.22 0.52 10.63
CA ILE A 49 16.85 0.76 10.13
C ILE A 49 16.24 1.95 10.86
N GLY A 50 16.32 1.97 12.20
CA GLY A 50 15.79 3.05 13.01
C GLY A 50 16.43 4.39 12.72
N ALA A 51 17.76 4.42 12.59
CA ALA A 51 18.51 5.62 12.21
C ALA A 51 18.10 6.11 10.82
N GLY A 52 17.94 5.19 9.86
CA GLY A 52 17.48 5.53 8.52
C GLY A 52 16.08 6.15 8.51
N MET A 53 15.16 5.59 9.28
CA MET A 53 13.79 6.12 9.38
C MET A 53 13.75 7.49 10.05
N VAL A 54 14.59 7.73 11.07
CA VAL A 54 14.66 9.02 11.74
C VAL A 54 15.29 10.09 10.84
N LEU A 55 16.39 9.74 10.15
CA LEU A 55 17.15 10.70 9.33
C LEU A 55 16.50 10.98 7.97
N PHE A 56 15.87 9.98 7.35
CA PHE A 56 15.36 10.07 5.97
C PHE A 56 13.84 9.96 5.87
N GLY A 57 13.14 9.67 6.98
CA GLY A 57 11.69 9.52 7.01
C GLY A 57 11.22 8.12 6.62
N ARG A 58 9.94 7.88 6.89
CA ARG A 58 9.29 6.56 6.70
C ARG A 58 9.09 6.19 5.23
N ALA A 59 9.04 7.19 4.36
CA ALA A 59 8.78 6.97 2.93
C ALA A 59 10.03 6.49 2.17
N LYS A 60 11.22 6.59 2.75
CA LYS A 60 12.45 6.11 2.12
C LYS A 60 12.44 4.59 1.98
N ARG A 61 12.84 4.11 0.81
CA ARG A 61 12.76 2.68 0.47
C ARG A 61 13.72 1.80 1.29
N TRP A 62 14.98 2.21 1.42
CA TRP A 62 16.03 1.32 1.89
C TRP A 62 15.86 0.81 3.34
N PRO A 63 15.34 1.58 4.34
CA PRO A 63 15.18 1.03 5.69
C PRO A 63 14.22 -0.15 5.73
N MET A 64 13.07 -0.03 5.10
CA MET A 64 12.09 -1.11 5.07
C MET A 64 12.50 -2.24 4.14
N SER A 65 13.26 -1.94 3.08
CA SER A 65 13.87 -2.97 2.24
C SER A 65 14.88 -3.80 3.02
N LEU A 66 15.72 -3.16 3.84
CA LEU A 66 16.67 -3.85 4.71
C LEU A 66 15.95 -4.71 5.76
N MET A 67 14.87 -4.20 6.34
CA MET A 67 14.04 -4.98 7.28
C MET A 67 13.50 -6.25 6.62
N LEU A 68 12.88 -6.12 5.46
CA LEU A 68 12.34 -7.26 4.73
C LEU A 68 13.43 -8.26 4.36
N TRP A 69 14.58 -7.77 3.88
CA TRP A 69 15.73 -8.61 3.56
C TRP A 69 16.21 -9.40 4.78
N SER A 70 16.38 -8.74 5.93
CA SER A 70 16.85 -9.40 7.14
C SER A 70 15.91 -10.48 7.65
N ILE A 71 14.59 -10.28 7.47
CA ILE A 71 13.56 -11.27 7.84
C ILE A 71 13.59 -12.49 6.91
N THR A 72 13.92 -12.32 5.64
CA THR A 72 13.79 -13.34 4.59
C THR A 72 15.10 -13.97 4.15
N PHE A 73 16.25 -13.38 4.51
CA PHE A 73 17.55 -13.85 4.10
C PHE A 73 17.79 -15.34 4.45
N GLY A 74 18.36 -16.07 3.50
CA GLY A 74 18.73 -17.47 3.68
C GLY A 74 17.61 -18.47 3.39
N HIS A 75 16.41 -18.00 3.07
CA HIS A 75 15.28 -18.85 2.73
C HIS A 75 15.04 -18.86 1.21
N GLY A 76 14.67 -20.04 0.70
CA GLY A 76 14.43 -20.22 -0.74
C GLY A 76 13.14 -19.56 -1.21
N GLU A 77 13.05 -19.28 -2.50
CA GLU A 77 11.90 -18.64 -3.12
C GLU A 77 10.62 -19.46 -2.92
N ALA A 78 10.69 -20.78 -3.06
CA ALA A 78 9.52 -21.65 -2.86
C ALA A 78 8.97 -21.54 -1.43
N ARG A 79 9.85 -21.50 -0.42
CA ARG A 79 9.47 -21.33 0.99
C ARG A 79 8.79 -19.98 1.22
N LEU A 80 9.39 -18.91 0.71
CA LEU A 80 8.86 -17.56 0.90
C LEU A 80 7.52 -17.38 0.19
N LYS A 81 7.36 -17.95 -1.01
CA LYS A 81 6.08 -17.95 -1.73
C LYS A 81 5.00 -18.72 -1.00
N ALA A 82 5.34 -19.86 -0.41
CA ALA A 82 4.40 -20.65 0.38
C ALA A 82 3.93 -19.87 1.63
N LEU A 83 4.84 -19.15 2.29
CA LEU A 83 4.52 -18.33 3.45
C LEU A 83 3.67 -17.11 3.06
N GLU A 84 3.93 -16.51 1.92
CA GLU A 84 3.10 -15.43 1.37
C GLU A 84 1.67 -15.89 1.15
N LEU A 85 1.48 -17.06 0.55
CA LEU A 85 0.15 -17.63 0.33
C LEU A 85 -0.56 -17.95 1.65
N GLU A 86 0.16 -18.51 2.61
CA GLU A 86 -0.37 -18.78 3.95
C GLU A 86 -0.81 -17.49 4.64
N PHE A 87 0.02 -16.44 4.56
CA PHE A 87 -0.33 -15.12 5.09
C PHE A 87 -1.58 -14.55 4.45
N VAL A 88 -1.67 -14.58 3.12
CA VAL A 88 -2.81 -14.05 2.37
C VAL A 88 -4.11 -14.74 2.81
N ASN A 89 -4.09 -16.07 2.91
CA ASN A 89 -5.26 -16.83 3.34
C ASN A 89 -5.67 -16.51 4.78
N TRP A 90 -4.69 -16.36 5.66
CA TRP A 90 -4.94 -15.99 7.05
C TRP A 90 -5.45 -14.56 7.19
N PHE A 91 -4.77 -13.60 6.54
CA PHE A 91 -5.08 -12.17 6.65
C PHE A 91 -6.46 -11.84 6.07
N ARG A 92 -6.86 -12.54 5.02
CA ARG A 92 -8.18 -12.34 4.40
C ARG A 92 -9.32 -12.47 5.41
N HIS A 93 -9.18 -13.35 6.38
CA HIS A 93 -10.17 -13.56 7.44
C HIS A 93 -10.01 -12.61 8.63
N LYS A 94 -8.90 -11.89 8.71
CA LYS A 94 -8.58 -10.98 9.82
C LYS A 94 -8.85 -9.52 9.50
N VAL A 95 -8.93 -9.18 8.23
CA VAL A 95 -9.11 -7.80 7.78
C VAL A 95 -10.46 -7.25 8.24
N VAL A 96 -10.43 -6.07 8.87
CA VAL A 96 -11.62 -5.36 9.31
C VAL A 96 -11.85 -4.20 8.35
N ALA A 97 -12.89 -4.32 7.52
CA ALA A 97 -13.25 -3.30 6.55
C ALA A 97 -13.78 -2.03 7.23
N PHE A 98 -13.56 -0.89 6.58
CA PHE A 98 -14.23 0.36 6.91
C PHE A 98 -15.42 0.57 5.96
N PRO A 99 -16.65 0.25 6.40
CA PRO A 99 -17.81 0.21 5.49
C PRO A 99 -18.12 1.55 4.83
N VAL A 100 -17.98 2.65 5.57
CA VAL A 100 -18.27 4.00 5.05
C VAL A 100 -17.35 4.34 3.88
N VAL A 101 -16.06 4.05 4.01
CA VAL A 101 -15.06 4.34 2.97
C VAL A 101 -15.24 3.39 1.78
N GLN A 102 -15.49 2.12 2.03
CA GLN A 102 -15.74 1.14 0.95
C GLN A 102 -17.02 1.46 0.19
N MET A 103 -18.06 1.95 0.86
CA MET A 103 -19.29 2.42 0.21
C MET A 103 -18.98 3.61 -0.71
N ARG A 104 -18.17 4.57 -0.26
CA ARG A 104 -17.76 5.71 -1.08
C ARG A 104 -16.99 5.26 -2.32
N LEU A 105 -16.10 4.27 -2.17
CA LEU A 105 -15.39 3.66 -3.29
C LEU A 105 -16.35 3.08 -4.32
N ARG A 106 -17.33 2.31 -3.86
CA ARG A 106 -18.34 1.70 -4.75
C ARG A 106 -19.19 2.74 -5.46
N GLU A 107 -19.55 3.83 -4.78
CA GLU A 107 -20.30 4.94 -5.39
C GLU A 107 -19.54 5.52 -6.58
N TYR A 108 -18.22 5.70 -6.46
CA TYR A 108 -17.39 6.15 -7.57
C TYR A 108 -17.32 5.14 -8.70
N LEU A 109 -17.21 3.85 -8.38
CA LEU A 109 -17.13 2.79 -9.39
C LEU A 109 -18.44 2.67 -10.19
N ASP A 110 -19.59 2.97 -9.57
CA ASP A 110 -20.88 2.92 -10.22
C ASP A 110 -21.16 4.13 -11.12
N ARG A 111 -20.30 5.15 -11.06
CA ARG A 111 -20.35 6.30 -11.96
C ARG A 111 -19.45 6.05 -13.17
N ASP A 112 -19.99 6.21 -14.36
CA ASP A 112 -19.21 6.04 -15.60
C ASP A 112 -18.16 7.14 -15.82
N ASP A 113 -18.20 8.22 -15.05
CA ASP A 113 -17.33 9.38 -15.17
C ASP A 113 -16.12 9.37 -14.23
N ALA A 114 -15.96 8.33 -13.41
CA ALA A 114 -14.90 8.24 -12.42
C ALA A 114 -13.92 7.10 -12.72
N GLU A 115 -12.63 7.40 -12.64
CA GLU A 115 -11.53 6.43 -12.67
C GLU A 115 -10.94 6.34 -11.26
N VAL A 116 -11.00 5.16 -10.65
CA VAL A 116 -10.58 4.95 -9.27
C VAL A 116 -9.22 4.27 -9.22
N TRP A 117 -8.30 4.88 -8.49
CA TRP A 117 -6.97 4.36 -8.21
C TRP A 117 -6.86 3.96 -6.75
N LEU A 118 -6.34 2.78 -6.52
CA LEU A 118 -5.95 2.30 -5.19
C LEU A 118 -4.44 2.39 -5.10
N ILE A 119 -3.93 3.30 -4.29
CA ILE A 119 -2.49 3.60 -4.20
C ILE A 119 -2.04 3.34 -2.77
N THR A 120 -1.19 2.34 -2.60
CA THR A 120 -0.86 1.80 -1.28
C THR A 120 0.63 1.57 -1.09
N GLY A 121 1.10 1.74 0.16
CA GLY A 121 2.45 1.33 0.55
C GLY A 121 2.61 -0.18 0.73
N SER A 122 1.53 -0.94 0.75
CA SER A 122 1.58 -2.41 0.81
C SER A 122 1.96 -3.01 -0.54
N PRO A 123 2.64 -4.18 -0.54
CA PRO A 123 3.00 -4.84 -1.79
C PRO A 123 1.79 -5.23 -2.63
N GLU A 124 1.86 -4.96 -3.94
CA GLU A 124 0.76 -5.23 -4.87
C GLU A 124 0.30 -6.69 -4.82
N ASN A 125 1.24 -7.63 -4.76
CA ASN A 125 0.92 -9.06 -4.76
C ASN A 125 0.11 -9.47 -3.52
N LEU A 126 0.39 -8.89 -2.37
CA LEU A 126 -0.39 -9.14 -1.15
C LEU A 126 -1.81 -8.59 -1.29
N VAL A 127 -1.94 -7.38 -1.82
CA VAL A 127 -3.25 -6.75 -2.03
C VAL A 127 -4.10 -7.58 -3.00
N ARG A 128 -3.53 -8.01 -4.11
CA ARG A 128 -4.21 -8.86 -5.09
C ARG A 128 -4.65 -10.19 -4.49
N GLY A 129 -3.81 -10.78 -3.65
CA GLY A 129 -4.14 -12.04 -2.96
C GLY A 129 -5.25 -11.88 -1.94
N VAL A 130 -5.16 -10.88 -1.07
CA VAL A 130 -6.13 -10.65 0.00
C VAL A 130 -7.50 -10.27 -0.57
N TYR A 131 -7.53 -9.46 -1.63
CA TYR A 131 -8.76 -8.94 -2.23
C TYR A 131 -9.15 -9.63 -3.52
N ASN A 132 -8.64 -10.84 -3.81
CA ASN A 132 -8.91 -11.55 -5.06
C ASN A 132 -10.40 -11.86 -5.28
N ALA A 133 -11.17 -12.05 -4.20
CA ALA A 133 -12.60 -12.29 -4.25
C ALA A 133 -13.43 -11.01 -4.12
N SER A 134 -12.79 -9.86 -3.97
CA SER A 134 -13.50 -8.58 -3.83
C SER A 134 -14.08 -8.12 -5.17
N PRO A 135 -15.35 -7.67 -5.18
CA PRO A 135 -15.95 -7.17 -6.41
C PRO A 135 -15.35 -5.86 -6.92
N PHE A 136 -14.67 -5.08 -6.07
CA PHE A 136 -14.12 -3.80 -6.49
C PHE A 136 -12.70 -3.89 -7.08
N LEU A 137 -11.88 -4.88 -6.68
CA LEU A 137 -10.47 -4.92 -7.08
C LEU A 137 -10.27 -4.95 -8.61
N PRO A 138 -11.03 -5.74 -9.41
CA PRO A 138 -10.89 -5.72 -10.86
C PRO A 138 -11.29 -4.40 -11.51
N ARG A 139 -12.04 -3.56 -10.80
CA ARG A 139 -12.57 -2.29 -11.31
C ARG A 139 -11.73 -1.09 -10.94
N VAL A 140 -10.73 -1.26 -10.06
CA VAL A 140 -9.80 -0.20 -9.66
C VAL A 140 -8.44 -0.41 -10.31
N ARG A 141 -7.66 0.66 -10.43
CA ARG A 141 -6.27 0.59 -10.84
C ARG A 141 -5.40 0.57 -9.60
N LEU A 142 -4.63 -0.50 -9.44
CA LEU A 142 -3.81 -0.72 -8.26
C LEU A 142 -2.37 -0.29 -8.51
N VAL A 143 -1.84 0.51 -7.59
CA VAL A 143 -0.43 0.87 -7.51
C VAL A 143 0.03 0.63 -6.08
N GLY A 144 1.03 -0.22 -5.91
CA GLY A 144 1.56 -0.54 -4.59
C GLY A 144 3.07 -0.69 -4.62
N SER A 145 3.62 -1.02 -3.47
CA SER A 145 5.03 -1.36 -3.35
C SER A 145 5.32 -2.68 -4.05
N ARG A 146 6.58 -2.91 -4.41
CA ARG A 146 7.02 -4.12 -5.13
C ARG A 146 8.14 -4.81 -4.39
N ILE A 147 8.07 -6.12 -4.37
CA ILE A 147 9.05 -7.02 -3.78
C ILE A 147 9.74 -7.81 -4.89
N ALA A 148 11.05 -8.01 -4.77
CA ALA A 148 11.82 -8.89 -5.64
C ALA A 148 12.85 -9.66 -4.84
N ARG A 149 13.27 -10.81 -5.37
CA ARG A 149 14.36 -11.58 -4.78
C ARG A 149 15.70 -10.98 -5.17
N ARG A 150 16.50 -10.61 -4.16
CA ARG A 150 17.87 -10.13 -4.33
C ARG A 150 18.69 -10.42 -3.08
N TYR A 151 19.97 -10.68 -3.25
CA TYR A 151 20.94 -10.84 -2.14
C TYR A 151 20.54 -11.95 -1.15
N GLY A 152 19.93 -13.03 -1.67
CA GLY A 152 19.55 -14.18 -0.84
C GLY A 152 18.28 -14.02 -0.02
N GLY A 153 17.48 -12.99 -0.27
CA GLY A 153 16.21 -12.73 0.41
C GLY A 153 15.27 -11.92 -0.45
N TRP A 154 14.26 -11.36 0.17
CA TRP A 154 13.34 -10.43 -0.49
C TRP A 154 13.66 -9.00 -0.12
N VAL A 155 13.63 -8.12 -1.10
CA VAL A 155 13.83 -6.67 -0.94
C VAL A 155 12.67 -5.90 -1.55
N LEU A 156 12.49 -4.65 -1.12
CA LEU A 156 11.59 -3.72 -1.80
C LEU A 156 12.32 -3.09 -2.98
N THR A 157 11.77 -3.24 -4.16
CA THR A 157 12.24 -2.53 -5.37
C THR A 157 11.50 -1.23 -5.57
N LEU A 158 10.33 -1.08 -4.97
CA LEU A 158 9.53 0.14 -4.96
C LEU A 158 8.84 0.27 -3.60
N ARG A 159 8.99 1.42 -2.98
CA ARG A 159 8.28 1.81 -1.76
C ARG A 159 7.26 2.89 -2.13
N CYS A 160 6.01 2.50 -2.32
CA CYS A 160 4.93 3.41 -2.77
C CYS A 160 4.33 4.16 -1.58
N LEU A 161 5.08 5.12 -1.04
CA LEU A 161 4.68 5.91 0.11
C LEU A 161 5.17 7.34 -0.04
N GLY A 162 4.43 8.31 0.51
CA GLY A 162 4.80 9.72 0.45
C GLY A 162 4.82 10.25 -0.99
N GLU A 163 5.87 10.97 -1.34
CA GLU A 163 6.03 11.55 -2.67
C GLU A 163 6.12 10.52 -3.79
N GLU A 164 6.56 9.31 -3.49
CA GLU A 164 6.62 8.23 -4.48
C GLU A 164 5.23 7.90 -5.05
N LYS A 165 4.17 8.05 -4.26
CA LYS A 165 2.79 7.91 -4.75
C LYS A 165 2.49 8.93 -5.87
N VAL A 166 2.97 10.16 -5.73
CA VAL A 166 2.83 11.20 -6.75
C VAL A 166 3.59 10.80 -8.01
N VAL A 167 4.86 10.40 -7.86
CA VAL A 167 5.71 9.99 -8.98
C VAL A 167 5.09 8.82 -9.75
N GLN A 168 4.60 7.82 -9.05
CA GLN A 168 3.99 6.64 -9.68
C GLN A 168 2.72 6.99 -10.44
N LEU A 169 1.90 7.88 -9.89
CA LEU A 169 0.67 8.29 -10.56
C LEU A 169 0.96 9.18 -11.77
N GLU A 170 1.91 10.11 -11.66
CA GLU A 170 2.35 10.94 -12.80
C GLU A 170 2.88 10.12 -13.97
N GLN A 171 3.64 9.06 -13.68
CA GLN A 171 4.15 8.15 -14.71
C GLN A 171 3.02 7.44 -15.47
N ARG A 172 1.88 7.25 -14.85
CA ARG A 172 0.75 6.50 -15.43
C ARG A 172 -0.26 7.39 -16.16
N ILE A 173 -0.53 8.58 -15.63
CA ILE A 173 -1.59 9.44 -16.15
C ILE A 173 -1.08 10.80 -16.67
N GLY A 174 0.20 11.10 -16.45
CA GLY A 174 0.82 12.34 -16.91
C GLY A 174 0.90 13.42 -15.84
N SER A 175 1.66 14.47 -16.15
CA SER A 175 1.91 15.61 -15.27
C SER A 175 1.49 16.90 -15.97
N PRO A 176 0.97 17.92 -15.25
CA PRO A 176 0.67 17.91 -13.81
C PRO A 176 -0.55 17.07 -13.46
N LEU A 177 -0.61 16.57 -12.21
CA LEU A 177 -1.75 15.82 -11.73
C LEU A 177 -2.96 16.73 -11.48
N LYS A 178 -4.12 16.27 -11.94
CA LYS A 178 -5.43 16.85 -11.58
C LYS A 178 -6.32 15.75 -11.07
N LEU A 179 -6.55 15.75 -9.76
CA LEU A 179 -7.34 14.73 -9.10
C LEU A 179 -8.63 15.36 -8.57
N TYR A 180 -9.73 14.64 -8.70
CA TYR A 180 -11.03 15.10 -8.19
C TYR A 180 -11.11 14.96 -6.69
N SER A 181 -10.82 13.76 -6.17
CA SER A 181 -10.85 13.51 -4.73
C SER A 181 -9.80 12.49 -4.31
N GLY A 182 -9.42 12.54 -3.04
CA GLY A 182 -8.48 11.63 -2.44
C GLY A 182 -8.85 11.30 -1.00
N TYR A 183 -8.62 10.04 -0.62
CA TYR A 183 -8.99 9.49 0.68
C TYR A 183 -7.79 8.83 1.30
N SER A 184 -7.39 9.30 2.48
CA SER A 184 -6.26 8.75 3.22
C SER A 184 -6.41 8.97 4.71
N ASP A 185 -5.89 8.04 5.52
CA ASP A 185 -5.77 8.17 6.96
C ASP A 185 -4.47 8.87 7.39
N SER A 186 -3.50 9.01 6.49
CA SER A 186 -2.12 9.34 6.82
C SER A 186 -1.67 10.67 6.21
N LYS A 187 -0.91 11.43 7.01
CA LYS A 187 -0.20 12.62 6.54
C LYS A 187 0.88 12.31 5.50
N GLN A 188 1.31 11.05 5.39
CA GLN A 188 2.25 10.61 4.35
C GLN A 188 1.68 10.80 2.95
N ASP A 189 0.35 10.82 2.80
CA ASP A 189 -0.32 11.02 1.53
C ASP A 189 -0.63 12.49 1.22
N ASN A 190 -0.24 13.43 2.09
CA ASN A 190 -0.44 14.84 1.84
C ASN A 190 0.15 15.33 0.51
N PRO A 191 1.33 14.85 0.06
CA PRO A 191 1.82 15.23 -1.27
C PRO A 191 0.85 14.89 -2.40
N LEU A 192 0.18 13.74 -2.33
CA LEU A 192 -0.81 13.34 -3.33
C LEU A 192 -2.15 14.06 -3.14
N LEU A 193 -2.59 14.22 -1.89
CA LEU A 193 -3.81 14.96 -1.56
C LEU A 193 -3.75 16.42 -2.03
N PHE A 194 -2.56 17.00 -2.08
CA PHE A 194 -2.36 18.37 -2.56
C PHE A 194 -2.93 18.59 -3.97
N PHE A 195 -2.91 17.58 -4.83
CA PHE A 195 -3.42 17.65 -6.20
C PHE A 195 -4.93 17.41 -6.32
N CYS A 196 -5.61 17.12 -5.20
CA CYS A 196 -7.05 16.85 -5.18
C CYS A 196 -7.86 18.11 -4.96
N GLU A 197 -9.00 18.23 -5.68
CA GLU A 197 -10.01 19.25 -5.40
C GLU A 197 -10.70 19.02 -4.07
N HIS A 198 -11.01 17.75 -3.76
CA HIS A 198 -11.67 17.33 -2.54
C HIS A 198 -10.78 16.36 -1.78
N ARG A 199 -10.44 16.71 -0.56
CA ARG A 199 -9.50 15.96 0.29
C ARG A 199 -10.23 15.41 1.49
N PHE A 200 -10.03 14.13 1.77
CA PHE A 200 -10.69 13.45 2.89
C PHE A 200 -9.67 12.75 3.75
N ARG A 201 -9.83 12.93 5.07
CA ARG A 201 -9.10 12.17 6.07
C ARG A 201 -10.00 11.09 6.64
N VAL A 202 -9.46 9.87 6.77
CA VAL A 202 -10.15 8.75 7.38
C VAL A 202 -9.67 8.61 8.82
N SER A 203 -10.61 8.57 9.76
CA SER A 203 -10.31 8.40 11.17
C SER A 203 -9.95 6.95 11.50
N LYS A 204 -9.43 6.71 12.70
CA LYS A 204 -9.13 5.35 13.18
C LYS A 204 -10.38 4.47 13.28
N GLN A 205 -11.55 5.07 13.34
CA GLN A 205 -12.85 4.38 13.35
C GLN A 205 -13.44 4.21 11.95
N GLY A 206 -12.76 4.68 10.91
CA GLY A 206 -13.23 4.60 9.53
C GLY A 206 -14.25 5.67 9.14
N GLU A 207 -14.29 6.76 9.85
CA GLU A 207 -15.15 7.92 9.55
C GLU A 207 -14.45 8.88 8.59
N LEU A 208 -15.23 9.52 7.72
CA LEU A 208 -14.72 10.48 6.74
C LEU A 208 -14.83 11.91 7.28
N GLN A 209 -13.73 12.66 7.12
CA GLN A 209 -13.66 14.08 7.39
C GLN A 209 -13.11 14.79 6.17
N GLN A 210 -13.88 15.74 5.61
CA GLN A 210 -13.39 16.56 4.51
C GLN A 210 -12.41 17.59 5.03
N LEU A 211 -11.28 17.72 4.35
CA LEU A 211 -10.25 18.72 4.64
C LEU A 211 -10.46 19.95 3.75
N GLU A 212 -10.06 21.12 4.27
CA GLU A 212 -10.05 22.38 3.52
C GLU A 212 -8.88 22.49 2.54
#